data_324167b5bd164b4100d3136c8f200158
#
_entry.id   324167b5bd164b4100d3136c8f200158
#
_cell.length_a   1.000
_cell.length_b   1.000
_cell.length_c   1.000
_cell.angle_alpha   90.00
_cell.angle_beta   90.00
_cell.angle_gamma   90.00
#
_symmetry.space_group_name_H-M   'P 1'
#
loop_
_entity.id
_entity.type
_entity.pdbx_description
1 polymer ?
#
loop_
_entity_poly.entity_id
_entity_poly.type
_entity_poly.pdbx_seq_one_letter_code
_entity_poly.pdbx_strand_id
1 'polypeptide(L)'
;MVPKAGSYIIYCDVFPVGGMPLVAHRSLITAGFNGDLFSSQAQLVPDKIPTKTLAGVRFELTLNPAEPVGGRPATLKYHLADEKTGEPVKDLQPYLGAWGHTLILSEDARDYIHSHPTETIPNDADRTKIYGGPDAAFGVFFPRPGRYRVWSQFQRQGKLITIAFTINVRRL
;
A
#
# COMPACT_ATOMS: atom_id res chain seq x y z
N MET A 1 -20.46 6.58 -3.12
CA MET A 1 -21.39 6.63 -1.94
C MET A 1 -20.61 6.17 -0.72
N VAL A 2 -20.68 6.88 0.39
CA VAL A 2 -20.02 6.49 1.65
C VAL A 2 -20.86 5.39 2.29
N PRO A 3 -20.28 4.22 2.66
CA PRO A 3 -21.07 3.01 2.94
C PRO A 3 -21.81 3.03 4.29
N LYS A 4 -21.41 3.85 5.25
CA LYS A 4 -22.00 3.94 6.60
C LYS A 4 -21.94 5.36 7.13
N ALA A 5 -22.80 5.69 8.11
CA ALA A 5 -22.64 6.90 8.90
C ALA A 5 -21.31 6.83 9.66
N GLY A 6 -20.47 7.85 9.55
CA GLY A 6 -19.14 7.83 10.12
C GLY A 6 -18.36 9.13 9.94
N SER A 7 -17.18 9.16 10.54
CA SER A 7 -16.14 10.14 10.27
C SER A 7 -15.14 9.54 9.30
N TYR A 8 -14.85 10.25 8.22
CA TYR A 8 -13.96 9.83 7.15
C TYR A 8 -12.89 10.87 6.90
N ILE A 9 -11.71 10.44 6.50
CA ILE A 9 -10.68 11.30 5.95
C ILE A 9 -10.51 10.94 4.48
N ILE A 10 -10.71 11.91 3.61
CA ILE A 10 -10.47 11.77 2.17
C ILE A 10 -9.07 12.27 1.90
N TYR A 11 -8.21 11.43 1.34
CA TYR A 11 -6.91 11.80 0.84
C TYR A 11 -6.96 11.92 -0.68
N CYS A 12 -6.35 12.97 -1.21
CA CYS A 12 -6.18 13.19 -2.64
C CYS A 12 -4.68 13.33 -2.92
N ASP A 13 -4.14 12.38 -3.65
CA ASP A 13 -2.75 12.39 -4.09
C ASP A 13 -2.70 12.94 -5.52
N VAL A 14 -1.97 14.03 -5.70
CA VAL A 14 -1.94 14.79 -6.96
C VAL A 14 -0.52 15.01 -7.39
N PHE A 15 -0.25 14.70 -8.65
CA PHE A 15 1.01 14.97 -9.33
C PHE A 15 0.78 16.04 -10.41
N PRO A 16 0.88 17.33 -10.06
CA PRO A 16 0.70 18.41 -11.03
C PRO A 16 1.79 18.36 -12.11
N VAL A 17 1.44 18.63 -13.35
CA VAL A 17 2.41 18.74 -14.43
C VAL A 17 3.37 19.88 -14.12
N GLY A 18 4.67 19.58 -14.04
CA GLY A 18 5.72 20.57 -13.72
C GLY A 18 5.76 21.00 -12.25
N GLY A 19 4.96 20.38 -11.38
CA GLY A 19 4.94 20.65 -9.94
C GLY A 19 5.51 19.52 -9.08
N MET A 20 5.49 19.70 -7.77
CA MET A 20 5.85 18.65 -6.81
C MET A 20 4.63 17.83 -6.43
N PRO A 21 4.81 16.52 -6.09
CA PRO A 21 3.74 15.71 -5.53
C PRO A 21 3.10 16.38 -4.33
N LEU A 22 1.78 16.35 -4.27
CA LEU A 22 0.98 16.99 -3.21
C LEU A 22 -0.08 16.01 -2.70
N VAL A 23 -0.14 15.84 -1.39
CA VAL A 23 -1.24 15.13 -0.73
C VAL A 23 -2.13 16.15 -0.02
N ALA A 24 -3.37 16.26 -0.46
CA ALA A 24 -4.40 17.04 0.22
C ALA A 24 -5.32 16.10 1.00
N HIS A 25 -5.85 16.54 2.13
CA HIS A 25 -6.85 15.77 2.85
C HIS A 25 -7.99 16.64 3.36
N ARG A 26 -9.18 16.04 3.55
CA ARG A 26 -10.36 16.66 4.12
C ARG A 26 -11.10 15.66 4.99
N SER A 27 -11.57 16.12 6.14
CA SER A 27 -12.46 15.36 6.98
C SER A 27 -13.90 15.53 6.50
N LEU A 28 -14.64 14.43 6.49
CA LEU A 28 -16.05 14.36 6.15
C LEU A 28 -16.78 13.62 7.26
N ILE A 29 -17.81 14.23 7.82
CA ILE A 29 -18.72 13.60 8.76
C ILE A 29 -20.05 13.41 8.03
N THR A 30 -20.53 12.18 8.00
CA THR A 30 -21.79 11.86 7.33
C THR A 30 -22.98 11.99 8.28
N ALA A 31 -24.14 12.27 7.72
CA ALA A 31 -25.40 12.34 8.50
C ALA A 31 -25.64 11.03 9.27
N GLY A 32 -26.14 11.15 10.49
CA GLY A 32 -26.41 10.01 11.39
C GLY A 32 -25.19 9.49 12.15
N PHE A 33 -24.03 10.13 12.07
CA PHE A 33 -22.89 9.78 12.89
C PHE A 33 -23.05 10.36 14.32
N ASN A 34 -23.08 9.49 15.32
CA ASN A 34 -23.23 9.85 16.75
C ASN A 34 -22.01 9.42 17.55
N GLY A 35 -20.94 8.93 16.90
CA GLY A 35 -19.75 8.46 17.57
C GLY A 35 -18.81 9.60 18.00
N ASP A 36 -17.90 9.27 18.90
CA ASP A 36 -16.80 10.16 19.25
C ASP A 36 -15.77 10.17 18.10
N LEU A 37 -15.44 11.36 17.60
CA LEU A 37 -14.47 11.57 16.53
C LEU A 37 -13.06 11.09 16.92
N PHE A 38 -12.76 11.02 18.20
CA PHE A 38 -11.44 10.64 18.71
C PHE A 38 -11.33 9.15 19.06
N SER A 39 -12.45 8.48 19.37
CA SER A 39 -12.49 7.06 19.74
C SER A 39 -12.73 6.12 18.58
N SER A 40 -13.08 6.62 17.41
CA SER A 40 -13.43 5.82 16.22
C SER A 40 -12.23 5.28 15.43
N GLN A 41 -11.02 5.45 15.93
CA GLN A 41 -9.82 4.94 15.25
C GLN A 41 -9.79 3.41 15.34
N ALA A 42 -9.67 2.76 14.18
CA ALA A 42 -9.50 1.32 14.12
C ALA A 42 -8.18 0.93 14.79
N GLN A 43 -8.25 0.10 15.84
CA GLN A 43 -7.05 -0.45 16.43
C GLN A 43 -6.39 -1.42 15.44
N LEU A 44 -5.19 -1.10 15.01
CA LEU A 44 -4.42 -1.95 14.12
C LEU A 44 -3.72 -3.05 14.92
N VAL A 45 -3.84 -4.29 14.47
CA VAL A 45 -3.09 -5.42 15.02
C VAL A 45 -2.07 -5.84 13.97
N PRO A 46 -0.76 -5.78 14.27
CA PRO A 46 0.27 -6.21 13.33
C PRO A 46 0.09 -7.67 12.90
N ASP A 47 0.28 -7.93 11.64
CA ASP A 47 0.22 -9.28 11.10
C ASP A 47 1.38 -10.13 11.65
N LYS A 48 1.05 -11.30 12.20
CA LYS A 48 2.05 -12.26 12.71
C LYS A 48 2.71 -13.06 11.60
N ILE A 49 2.02 -13.22 10.48
CA ILE A 49 2.48 -13.99 9.34
C ILE A 49 2.63 -13.03 8.16
N PRO A 50 3.83 -12.94 7.56
CA PRO A 50 4.09 -12.03 6.46
C PRO A 50 3.54 -12.52 5.11
N THR A 51 2.66 -13.50 5.12
CA THR A 51 2.11 -14.13 3.91
C THR A 51 0.59 -14.08 3.94
N LYS A 52 0.00 -13.67 2.82
CA LYS A 52 -1.46 -13.65 2.61
C LYS A 52 -1.78 -14.11 1.20
N THR A 53 -2.95 -14.72 1.03
CA THR A 53 -3.45 -15.14 -0.27
C THR A 53 -4.71 -14.38 -0.63
N LEU A 54 -4.77 -13.90 -1.86
CA LEU A 54 -5.93 -13.20 -2.40
C LEU A 54 -5.98 -13.35 -3.93
N ALA A 55 -7.16 -13.61 -4.46
CA ALA A 55 -7.41 -13.74 -5.90
C ALA A 55 -6.48 -14.76 -6.61
N GLY A 56 -6.15 -15.87 -5.95
CA GLY A 56 -5.30 -16.92 -6.50
C GLY A 56 -3.80 -16.60 -6.48
N VAL A 57 -3.41 -15.52 -5.80
CA VAL A 57 -2.01 -15.11 -5.63
C VAL A 57 -1.63 -15.13 -4.15
N ARG A 58 -0.52 -15.77 -3.84
CA ARG A 58 0.15 -15.71 -2.55
C ARG A 58 1.12 -14.54 -2.56
N PHE A 59 0.94 -13.64 -1.61
CA PHE A 59 1.79 -12.48 -1.38
C PHE A 59 2.63 -12.71 -0.13
N GLU A 60 3.93 -12.64 -0.25
CA GLU A 60 4.86 -12.64 0.87
C GLU A 60 5.49 -11.26 1.00
N LEU A 61 5.33 -10.62 2.16
CA LEU A 61 5.89 -9.31 2.45
C LEU A 61 7.11 -9.45 3.35
N THR A 62 8.26 -9.03 2.88
CA THR A 62 9.49 -8.90 3.65
C THR A 62 9.84 -7.43 3.87
N LEU A 63 10.26 -7.08 5.08
CA LEU A 63 10.72 -5.74 5.43
C LEU A 63 12.25 -5.70 5.49
N ASN A 64 12.84 -4.63 5.01
CA ASN A 64 14.26 -4.37 5.17
C ASN A 64 14.48 -2.94 5.69
N PRO A 65 14.95 -2.74 6.94
CA PRO A 65 15.24 -3.78 7.93
C PRO A 65 13.98 -4.57 8.34
N ALA A 66 14.15 -5.80 8.84
CA ALA A 66 13.05 -6.67 9.25
C ALA A 66 12.15 -6.02 10.31
N GLU A 67 12.73 -5.17 11.15
CA GLU A 67 12.03 -4.32 12.10
C GLU A 67 12.29 -2.85 11.74
N PRO A 68 11.42 -2.23 10.95
CA PRO A 68 11.60 -0.83 10.57
C PRO A 68 11.53 0.10 11.78
N VAL A 69 12.26 1.20 11.71
CA VAL A 69 12.40 2.19 12.78
C VAL A 69 11.87 3.54 12.31
N GLY A 70 11.08 4.22 13.13
CA GLY A 70 10.58 5.56 12.85
C GLY A 70 11.72 6.56 12.62
N GLY A 71 11.58 7.42 11.60
CA GLY A 71 12.62 8.35 11.18
C GLY A 71 13.74 7.72 10.34
N ARG A 72 13.59 6.47 9.88
CA ARG A 72 14.57 5.79 9.04
C ARG A 72 13.95 5.25 7.75
N PRO A 73 14.72 5.20 6.66
CA PRO A 73 14.28 4.53 5.43
C PRO A 73 14.08 3.02 5.66
N ALA A 74 13.14 2.47 4.93
CA ALA A 74 12.90 1.03 4.88
C ALA A 74 12.48 0.62 3.47
N THR A 75 12.47 -0.68 3.21
CA THR A 75 11.96 -1.25 1.96
C THR A 75 10.93 -2.32 2.27
N LEU A 76 9.79 -2.24 1.60
CA LEU A 76 8.79 -3.30 1.54
C LEU A 76 9.10 -4.14 0.30
N LYS A 77 9.35 -5.42 0.47
CA LYS A 77 9.60 -6.36 -0.64
C LYS A 77 8.47 -7.37 -0.69
N TYR A 78 7.76 -7.39 -1.80
CA TYR A 78 6.77 -8.40 -2.09
C TYR A 78 7.37 -9.48 -2.98
N HIS A 79 7.08 -10.75 -2.67
CA HIS A 79 7.23 -11.87 -3.57
C HIS A 79 5.84 -12.47 -3.85
N LEU A 80 5.52 -12.64 -5.13
CA LEU A 80 4.22 -13.11 -5.59
C LEU A 80 4.36 -14.50 -6.23
N ALA A 81 3.54 -15.44 -5.77
CA ALA A 81 3.47 -16.79 -6.33
C ALA A 81 2.01 -17.19 -6.59
N ASP A 82 1.80 -18.06 -7.54
CA ASP A 82 0.49 -18.68 -7.76
C ASP A 82 0.10 -19.50 -6.52
N GLU A 83 -1.12 -19.31 -6.03
CA GLU A 83 -1.60 -19.96 -4.79
C GLU A 83 -1.59 -21.49 -4.89
N LYS A 84 -1.92 -22.05 -6.05
CA LYS A 84 -2.12 -23.47 -6.24
C LYS A 84 -0.83 -24.22 -6.59
N THR A 85 -0.03 -23.61 -7.49
CA THR A 85 1.18 -24.24 -8.02
C THR A 85 2.44 -23.86 -7.25
N GLY A 86 2.42 -22.72 -6.56
CA GLY A 86 3.60 -22.13 -5.94
C GLY A 86 4.58 -21.50 -6.92
N GLU A 87 4.29 -21.52 -8.22
CA GLU A 87 5.14 -20.93 -9.24
C GLU A 87 5.19 -19.41 -9.12
N PRO A 88 6.35 -18.81 -9.39
CA PRO A 88 6.48 -17.34 -9.36
C PRO A 88 5.56 -16.67 -10.37
N VAL A 89 4.84 -15.63 -9.95
CA VAL A 89 4.00 -14.80 -10.82
C VAL A 89 4.89 -13.94 -11.70
N LYS A 90 4.82 -14.10 -13.01
CA LYS A 90 5.59 -13.35 -14.00
C LYS A 90 4.71 -12.60 -15.00
N ASP A 91 3.42 -12.49 -14.69
CA ASP A 91 2.39 -11.91 -15.55
C ASP A 91 1.71 -10.69 -14.89
N LEU A 92 2.43 -9.97 -14.03
CA LEU A 92 1.96 -8.67 -13.54
C LEU A 92 1.89 -7.69 -14.70
N GLN A 93 0.80 -6.95 -14.75
CA GLN A 93 0.55 -5.92 -15.75
C GLN A 93 0.84 -4.53 -15.17
N PRO A 94 1.32 -3.58 -15.98
CA PRO A 94 1.42 -2.19 -15.57
C PRO A 94 0.07 -1.62 -15.10
N TYR A 95 0.07 -0.96 -13.96
CA TYR A 95 -1.09 -0.25 -13.43
C TYR A 95 -0.68 1.19 -13.09
N LEU A 96 -1.38 2.18 -13.65
CA LEU A 96 -1.07 3.60 -13.49
C LEU A 96 0.41 3.95 -13.71
N GLY A 97 1.08 3.24 -14.62
CA GLY A 97 2.47 3.52 -15.00
C GLY A 97 3.54 2.82 -14.17
N ALA A 98 3.17 1.95 -13.25
CA ALA A 98 4.10 1.20 -12.41
C ALA A 98 3.70 -0.29 -12.29
N TRP A 99 4.57 -1.15 -11.75
CA TRP A 99 4.29 -2.56 -11.49
C TRP A 99 3.39 -2.79 -10.28
N GLY A 100 3.06 -1.72 -9.56
CA GLY A 100 2.16 -1.71 -8.42
C GLY A 100 2.15 -0.35 -7.73
N HIS A 101 1.27 -0.18 -6.76
CA HIS A 101 1.16 1.02 -5.94
C HIS A 101 0.99 0.63 -4.48
N THR A 102 1.65 1.36 -3.59
CA THR A 102 1.51 1.14 -2.16
C THR A 102 1.08 2.42 -1.47
N LEU A 103 -0.02 2.31 -0.73
CA LEU A 103 -0.53 3.32 0.18
C LEU A 103 -0.34 2.84 1.62
N ILE A 104 0.16 3.70 2.49
CA ILE A 104 0.36 3.38 3.90
C ILE A 104 -0.23 4.49 4.75
N LEU A 105 -0.99 4.10 5.77
CA LEU A 105 -1.49 5.01 6.78
C LEU A 105 -1.05 4.57 8.17
N SER A 106 -0.63 5.54 9.00
CA SER A 106 -0.49 5.31 10.44
C SER A 106 -1.85 5.03 11.08
N GLU A 107 -1.86 4.35 12.21
CA GLU A 107 -3.07 4.00 12.96
C GLU A 107 -3.94 5.23 13.29
N ASP A 108 -3.30 6.36 13.58
CA ASP A 108 -3.96 7.65 13.83
C ASP A 108 -4.30 8.43 12.55
N ALA A 109 -4.07 7.83 11.38
CA ALA A 109 -4.30 8.41 10.05
C ALA A 109 -3.62 9.77 9.81
N ARG A 110 -2.55 10.10 10.56
CA ARG A 110 -1.80 11.35 10.36
C ARG A 110 -0.68 11.23 9.36
N ASP A 111 -0.08 10.04 9.23
CA ASP A 111 0.96 9.77 8.25
C ASP A 111 0.35 9.06 7.07
N TYR A 112 0.42 9.70 5.92
CA TYR A 112 0.06 9.15 4.62
C TYR A 112 1.35 8.99 3.81
N ILE A 113 1.63 7.78 3.35
CA ILE A 113 2.80 7.47 2.54
C ILE A 113 2.33 6.78 1.27
N HIS A 114 2.71 7.32 0.11
CA HIS A 114 2.52 6.70 -1.18
C HIS A 114 3.87 6.32 -1.76
N SER A 115 3.98 5.11 -2.29
CA SER A 115 5.21 4.61 -2.90
C SER A 115 4.92 3.79 -4.15
N HIS A 116 5.85 3.89 -5.10
CA HIS A 116 5.89 3.05 -6.29
C HIS A 116 7.06 2.06 -6.20
N PRO A 117 7.03 0.96 -6.97
CA PRO A 117 8.16 0.05 -7.05
C PRO A 117 9.44 0.77 -7.47
N THR A 118 10.56 0.34 -6.92
CA THR A 118 11.88 0.85 -7.31
C THR A 118 12.25 0.49 -8.74
N GLU A 119 11.65 -0.57 -9.26
CA GLU A 119 11.76 -0.96 -10.67
C GLU A 119 10.83 -0.11 -11.53
N THR A 120 11.42 0.62 -12.46
CA THR A 120 10.68 1.50 -13.36
C THR A 120 10.30 0.79 -14.66
N ILE A 121 9.17 1.18 -15.21
CA ILE A 121 8.75 0.78 -16.55
C ILE A 121 9.37 1.77 -17.55
N PRO A 122 10.08 1.32 -18.60
CA PRO A 122 10.59 2.21 -19.62
C PRO A 122 9.49 3.06 -20.25
N ASN A 123 9.77 4.35 -20.47
CA ASN A 123 8.76 5.30 -20.98
C ASN A 123 8.26 4.95 -22.40
N ASP A 124 9.11 4.32 -23.20
CA ASP A 124 8.86 3.89 -24.57
C ASP A 124 8.27 2.48 -24.67
N ALA A 125 8.10 1.78 -23.55
CA ALA A 125 7.55 0.43 -23.54
C ALA A 125 6.06 0.42 -23.87
N ASP A 126 5.68 -0.50 -24.76
CA ASP A 126 4.27 -0.83 -24.99
C ASP A 126 3.70 -1.56 -23.76
N ARG A 127 3.04 -0.81 -22.92
CA ARG A 127 2.50 -1.30 -21.62
C ARG A 127 1.47 -2.41 -21.77
N THR A 128 0.98 -2.67 -22.97
CA THR A 128 0.04 -3.77 -23.24
C THR A 128 0.74 -5.10 -23.50
N LYS A 129 2.06 -5.06 -23.73
CA LYS A 129 2.87 -6.24 -24.12
C LYS A 129 3.94 -6.61 -23.11
N ILE A 130 4.12 -5.80 -22.07
CA ILE A 130 5.13 -6.06 -21.04
C ILE A 130 4.48 -6.64 -19.78
N TYR A 131 5.24 -7.51 -19.13
CA TYR A 131 4.83 -8.17 -17.89
C TYR A 131 5.98 -8.12 -16.88
N GLY A 132 5.64 -8.10 -15.61
CA GLY A 132 6.57 -8.02 -14.49
C GLY A 132 6.33 -9.09 -13.42
N GLY A 133 7.03 -8.94 -12.31
CA GLY A 133 7.03 -9.88 -11.21
C GLY A 133 8.18 -10.91 -11.31
N PRO A 134 8.32 -11.83 -10.35
CA PRO A 134 7.44 -12.05 -9.18
C PRO A 134 7.68 -11.06 -8.04
N ASP A 135 8.75 -10.28 -8.12
CA ASP A 135 9.18 -9.41 -7.02
C ASP A 135 8.80 -7.95 -7.30
N ALA A 136 8.45 -7.23 -6.24
CA ALA A 136 8.23 -5.78 -6.27
C ALA A 136 8.73 -5.15 -4.96
N ALA A 137 9.64 -4.18 -5.05
CA ALA A 137 10.22 -3.51 -3.91
C ALA A 137 9.81 -2.04 -3.86
N PHE A 138 9.34 -1.58 -2.71
CA PHE A 138 8.88 -0.22 -2.47
C PHE A 138 9.76 0.46 -1.42
N GLY A 139 10.43 1.54 -1.79
CA GLY A 139 11.14 2.39 -0.84
C GLY A 139 10.16 3.21 -0.02
N VAL A 140 10.28 3.19 1.31
CA VAL A 140 9.38 3.91 2.20
C VAL A 140 10.14 4.62 3.31
N PHE A 141 9.53 5.68 3.84
CA PHE A 141 10.02 6.38 5.02
C PHE A 141 8.88 6.50 6.02
N PHE A 142 9.04 5.89 7.19
CA PHE A 142 8.07 5.99 8.29
C PHE A 142 8.46 7.17 9.18
N PRO A 143 7.69 8.27 9.20
CA PRO A 143 8.12 9.46 9.98
C PRO A 143 8.13 9.21 11.48
N ARG A 144 7.28 8.33 11.99
CA ARG A 144 7.12 8.07 13.42
C ARG A 144 7.08 6.57 13.73
N PRO A 145 7.42 6.15 14.97
CA PRO A 145 7.13 4.79 15.42
C PRO A 145 5.61 4.61 15.60
N GLY A 146 5.14 3.37 15.45
CA GLY A 146 3.72 3.02 15.61
C GLY A 146 3.25 1.93 14.67
N ARG A 147 1.96 1.74 14.64
CA ARG A 147 1.32 0.75 13.75
C ARG A 147 0.88 1.41 12.46
N TYR A 148 1.14 0.72 11.35
CA TYR A 148 0.81 1.20 10.02
C TYR A 148 0.04 0.14 9.25
N ARG A 149 -0.99 0.57 8.54
CA ARG A 149 -1.70 -0.25 7.57
C ARG A 149 -1.16 0.03 6.19
N VAL A 150 -0.72 -1.03 5.52
CA VAL A 150 -0.15 -1.03 4.18
C VAL A 150 -1.18 -1.64 3.24
N TRP A 151 -1.56 -0.94 2.18
CA TRP A 151 -2.33 -1.49 1.06
C TRP A 151 -1.47 -1.43 -0.17
N SER A 152 -1.26 -2.57 -0.80
CA SER A 152 -0.52 -2.64 -2.06
C SER A 152 -1.41 -3.19 -3.16
N GLN A 153 -1.35 -2.54 -4.31
CA GLN A 153 -2.15 -2.85 -5.48
C GLN A 153 -1.28 -3.40 -6.59
N PHE A 154 -1.71 -4.50 -7.17
CA PHE A 154 -1.08 -5.15 -8.31
C PHE A 154 -2.15 -5.50 -9.35
N GLN A 155 -1.81 -5.38 -10.63
CA GLN A 155 -2.69 -5.79 -11.71
C GLN A 155 -2.20 -7.10 -12.31
N ARG A 156 -3.10 -8.07 -12.42
CA ARG A 156 -2.86 -9.36 -13.06
C ARG A 156 -4.10 -9.80 -13.84
N GLN A 157 -3.93 -10.24 -15.08
CA GLN A 157 -5.02 -10.74 -15.94
C GLN A 157 -6.22 -9.77 -16.00
N GLY A 158 -5.91 -8.48 -16.15
CA GLY A 158 -6.92 -7.40 -16.21
C GLY A 158 -7.63 -7.10 -14.88
N LYS A 159 -7.26 -7.77 -13.78
CA LYS A 159 -7.87 -7.56 -12.46
C LYS A 159 -6.92 -6.83 -11.52
N LEU A 160 -7.44 -5.84 -10.82
CA LEU A 160 -6.72 -5.15 -9.76
C LEU A 160 -6.88 -5.94 -8.44
N ILE A 161 -5.75 -6.30 -7.84
CA ILE A 161 -5.69 -7.01 -6.57
C ILE A 161 -5.15 -6.04 -5.52
N THR A 162 -5.90 -5.78 -4.45
CA THR A 162 -5.46 -4.95 -3.33
C THR A 162 -5.22 -5.82 -2.11
N ILE A 163 -3.96 -6.03 -1.75
CA ILE A 163 -3.56 -6.78 -0.56
C ILE A 163 -3.22 -5.83 0.57
N ALA A 164 -3.55 -6.21 1.79
CA ALA A 164 -3.31 -5.35 2.95
C ALA A 164 -2.53 -6.07 4.04
N PHE A 165 -1.51 -5.40 4.58
CA PHE A 165 -0.73 -5.83 5.75
C PHE A 165 -0.76 -4.77 6.83
N THR A 166 -0.60 -5.20 8.08
CA THR A 166 -0.38 -4.30 9.22
C THR A 166 0.99 -4.58 9.79
N ILE A 167 1.82 -3.57 9.88
CA ILE A 167 3.19 -3.65 10.37
C ILE A 167 3.38 -2.79 11.60
N ASN A 168 4.40 -3.14 12.39
CA ASN A 168 4.85 -2.33 13.51
C ASN A 168 6.18 -1.67 13.17
N VAL A 169 6.26 -0.36 13.41
CA VAL A 169 7.47 0.45 13.26
C VAL A 169 7.97 0.80 14.64
N ARG A 170 9.21 0.39 14.95
CA ARG A 170 9.80 0.58 16.29
C ARG A 170 10.22 2.02 16.55
N ARG A 171 10.33 2.34 17.83
CA ARG A 171 11.08 3.51 18.26
C ARG A 171 12.58 3.23 18.14
N LEU A 172 13.37 4.27 17.86
CA LEU A 172 14.83 4.24 17.88
C LEU A 172 15.34 3.89 19.27
#